data_e2bcbcc780a3916400c982ecf50974fe
#
_entry.id   e2bcbcc780a3916400c982ecf50974fe
#
_cell.length_a   1.000
_cell.length_b   1.000
_cell.length_c   1.000
_cell.angle_alpha   90.00
_cell.angle_beta   90.00
_cell.angle_gamma   90.00
#
_symmetry.space_group_name_H-M   'P 1'
#
loop_
_entity.id
_entity.type
_entity.pdbx_description
1 polymer ?
#
loop_
_entity_poly.entity_id
_entity_poly.type
_entity_poly.pdbx_seq_one_letter_code
_entity_poly.pdbx_strand_id
1 'polypeptide(L)'
;MKARACPLCGARMKRNGRTSAGRTRWRCTSCGASTVHRIDSAAKLLESFLGWLLTRERQADMPGGGRTFRRKTARFWEIWPMPPKVEAPRRVVYVDGIRLGRKAVVLIASDGENVLGWHLARTENSRAWSALMSRIAAPEVVVSDGGDGLAKALRGTWPGTRRQRCVFHAFSQVRRYTTTRPRTQAGAELYGLARALLSITTLKEADGWVRSLLAWSERWDAFLSETSVGEDGRPGLVHERLVKARRPLARLVNAGALFTYLDPGLVRDGPLPATSNSIEGGVNAQLRAMLRDHRGLSVERRLKAVFWLCYMHSPDPLPAAEVLRVMPTDRSIAEVYGRMDERGGLEGTIPEWGDAIVWTELHVSEPYRMDWD
;
A
#
# COMPACT_ATOMS: atom_id res chain seq x y z
N MET A 1 26.04 25.20 -23.82
CA MET A 1 26.40 23.76 -23.82
C MET A 1 27.57 23.56 -22.88
N LYS A 2 27.42 22.77 -21.80
CA LYS A 2 28.55 22.45 -20.90
C LYS A 2 29.60 21.63 -21.67
N ALA A 3 30.87 22.03 -21.55
CA ALA A 3 32.00 21.33 -22.15
C ALA A 3 32.10 19.94 -21.51
N ARG A 4 32.28 18.88 -22.33
CA ARG A 4 32.36 17.51 -21.87
C ARG A 4 33.76 17.17 -21.40
N ALA A 5 33.89 16.60 -20.21
CA ALA A 5 35.17 16.12 -19.68
C ALA A 5 35.47 14.69 -20.18
N CYS A 6 36.75 14.41 -20.37
CA CYS A 6 37.24 13.09 -20.74
C CYS A 6 37.13 12.12 -19.54
N PRO A 7 36.56 10.92 -19.72
CA PRO A 7 36.41 9.94 -18.60
C PRO A 7 37.76 9.37 -18.14
N LEU A 8 38.87 9.52 -18.92
CA LEU A 8 40.17 8.99 -18.55
C LEU A 8 41.09 10.04 -17.88
N CYS A 9 41.06 11.29 -18.33
CA CYS A 9 42.00 12.31 -17.86
C CYS A 9 41.34 13.63 -17.43
N GLY A 10 40.01 13.73 -17.45
CA GLY A 10 39.26 14.93 -17.07
C GLY A 10 39.33 16.10 -18.07
N ALA A 11 40.25 16.06 -19.05
CA ALA A 11 40.44 17.15 -19.99
C ALA A 11 39.21 17.35 -20.93
N ARG A 12 39.12 18.55 -21.54
CA ARG A 12 38.01 18.90 -22.44
C ARG A 12 37.97 17.99 -23.67
N MET A 13 36.79 17.53 -24.06
CA MET A 13 36.54 16.79 -25.28
C MET A 13 35.96 17.70 -26.40
N LYS A 14 36.38 17.48 -27.66
CA LYS A 14 35.82 18.11 -28.85
C LYS A 14 35.05 17.11 -29.70
N ARG A 15 34.09 17.59 -30.51
CA ARG A 15 33.37 16.78 -31.49
C ARG A 15 34.35 16.26 -32.55
N ASN A 16 34.25 14.96 -32.86
CA ASN A 16 35.11 14.30 -33.84
C ASN A 16 34.26 13.42 -34.77
N GLY A 17 33.40 14.07 -35.56
CA GLY A 17 32.53 13.40 -36.53
C GLY A 17 31.34 12.66 -35.89
N ARG A 18 30.77 11.75 -36.70
CA ARG A 18 29.64 10.88 -36.33
C ARG A 18 29.99 9.43 -36.63
N THR A 19 29.33 8.52 -35.92
CA THR A 19 29.35 7.07 -36.25
C THR A 19 28.41 6.79 -37.43
N SER A 20 28.52 5.61 -38.04
CA SER A 20 27.58 5.12 -39.08
C SER A 20 26.12 5.16 -38.62
N ALA A 21 25.86 5.01 -37.31
CA ALA A 21 24.54 5.14 -36.68
C ALA A 21 24.16 6.60 -36.34
N GLY A 22 24.82 7.61 -36.92
CA GLY A 22 24.51 9.04 -36.75
C GLY A 22 24.90 9.65 -35.40
N ARG A 23 25.57 8.91 -34.49
CA ARG A 23 25.94 9.39 -33.16
C ARG A 23 27.16 10.27 -33.19
N THR A 24 27.18 11.39 -32.45
CA THR A 24 28.35 12.26 -32.32
C THR A 24 29.48 11.51 -31.60
N ARG A 25 30.66 11.48 -32.25
CA ARG A 25 31.91 11.00 -31.69
C ARG A 25 32.64 12.18 -31.04
N TRP A 26 33.22 11.93 -29.88
CA TRP A 26 34.00 12.92 -29.14
C TRP A 26 35.43 12.41 -28.99
N ARG A 27 36.41 13.29 -29.08
CA ARG A 27 37.83 13.00 -28.88
C ARG A 27 38.42 13.95 -27.85
N CYS A 28 39.18 13.37 -26.92
CA CYS A 28 39.91 14.14 -25.93
C CYS A 28 41.04 14.92 -26.58
N THR A 29 41.19 16.20 -26.21
CA THR A 29 42.24 17.07 -26.73
C THR A 29 43.59 16.79 -26.07
N SER A 30 43.64 16.13 -24.92
CA SER A 30 44.86 15.84 -24.18
C SER A 30 45.35 14.40 -24.41
N CYS A 31 44.57 13.38 -24.05
CA CYS A 31 45.00 11.97 -24.12
C CYS A 31 44.57 11.25 -25.42
N GLY A 32 43.88 11.93 -26.34
CA GLY A 32 43.42 11.34 -27.60
C GLY A 32 42.26 10.32 -27.47
N ALA A 33 41.82 9.99 -26.28
CA ALA A 33 40.74 9.03 -26.05
C ALA A 33 39.48 9.43 -26.83
N SER A 34 38.85 8.46 -27.49
CA SER A 34 37.63 8.65 -28.23
C SER A 34 36.46 8.04 -27.53
N THR A 35 35.33 8.73 -27.45
CA THR A 35 34.09 8.21 -26.86
C THR A 35 32.89 8.61 -27.68
N VAL A 36 31.86 7.82 -27.64
CA VAL A 36 30.57 8.08 -28.27
C VAL A 36 29.55 8.34 -27.19
N HIS A 37 28.75 9.38 -27.32
CA HIS A 37 27.64 9.60 -26.42
C HIS A 37 26.56 8.53 -26.70
N ARG A 38 26.50 7.50 -25.89
CA ARG A 38 25.33 6.66 -25.85
C ARG A 38 24.21 7.48 -25.19
N ILE A 39 23.20 7.82 -25.98
CA ILE A 39 21.93 8.20 -25.38
C ILE A 39 21.43 6.92 -24.72
N ASP A 40 21.17 6.98 -23.44
CA ASP A 40 20.57 5.82 -22.75
C ASP A 40 19.11 5.70 -23.21
N SER A 41 18.94 5.01 -24.34
CA SER A 41 17.63 4.77 -24.93
C SER A 41 16.77 3.87 -24.05
N ALA A 42 17.40 3.11 -23.14
CA ALA A 42 16.67 2.25 -22.21
C ALA A 42 16.03 3.08 -21.10
N ALA A 43 16.76 4.04 -20.51
CA ALA A 43 16.21 4.94 -19.50
C ALA A 43 15.04 5.77 -20.07
N LYS A 44 15.20 6.38 -21.25
CA LYS A 44 14.11 7.10 -21.91
C LYS A 44 12.90 6.23 -22.22
N LEU A 45 13.13 4.96 -22.58
CA LEU A 45 12.05 4.03 -22.84
C LEU A 45 11.35 3.60 -21.55
N LEU A 46 12.07 3.48 -20.42
CA LEU A 46 11.48 3.26 -19.09
C LEU A 46 10.64 4.47 -18.67
N GLU A 47 11.13 5.68 -18.84
CA GLU A 47 10.36 6.92 -18.59
C GLU A 47 9.05 6.92 -19.41
N SER A 48 9.13 6.58 -20.71
CA SER A 48 7.95 6.47 -21.56
C SER A 48 7.00 5.35 -21.11
N PHE A 49 7.53 4.22 -20.63
CA PHE A 49 6.73 3.14 -20.07
C PHE A 49 6.02 3.55 -18.79
N LEU A 50 6.71 4.24 -17.88
CA LEU A 50 6.13 4.74 -16.63
C LEU A 50 5.11 5.85 -16.92
N GLY A 51 5.39 6.75 -17.86
CA GLY A 51 4.44 7.74 -18.33
C GLY A 51 3.12 7.09 -18.77
N TRP A 52 3.20 6.09 -19.64
CA TRP A 52 2.01 5.34 -20.06
C TRP A 52 1.34 4.60 -18.89
N LEU A 53 2.10 3.93 -18.02
CA LEU A 53 1.55 3.10 -16.95
C LEU A 53 0.79 3.93 -15.91
N LEU A 54 1.31 5.11 -15.59
CA LEU A 54 0.81 5.96 -14.50
C LEU A 54 -0.16 7.06 -14.97
N THR A 55 -0.39 7.17 -16.28
CA THR A 55 -1.33 8.12 -16.84
C THR A 55 -2.48 7.40 -17.55
N ARG A 56 -3.37 8.15 -18.20
CA ARG A 56 -4.48 7.60 -19.00
C ARG A 56 -4.13 7.49 -20.50
N GLU A 57 -2.86 7.57 -20.86
CA GLU A 57 -2.42 7.44 -22.25
C GLU A 57 -2.68 6.03 -22.77
N ARG A 58 -3.19 5.95 -23.98
CA ARG A 58 -3.42 4.66 -24.64
C ARG A 58 -2.14 4.16 -25.29
N GLN A 59 -1.89 2.85 -25.24
CA GLN A 59 -0.72 2.26 -25.92
C GLN A 59 -0.68 2.56 -27.42
N ALA A 60 -1.83 2.74 -28.06
CA ALA A 60 -1.90 3.08 -29.48
C ALA A 60 -1.26 4.43 -29.81
N ASP A 61 -1.33 5.36 -28.87
CA ASP A 61 -0.84 6.75 -29.03
C ASP A 61 0.65 6.87 -28.68
N MET A 62 1.25 5.80 -28.14
CA MET A 62 2.68 5.78 -27.79
C MET A 62 3.60 5.72 -29.04
N PRO A 63 4.83 6.25 -28.96
CA PRO A 63 5.77 6.28 -30.09
C PRO A 63 5.98 4.90 -30.73
N GLY A 64 5.65 4.79 -32.01
CA GLY A 64 5.73 3.55 -32.80
C GLY A 64 4.49 2.67 -32.73
N GLY A 65 3.42 3.14 -32.08
CA GLY A 65 2.14 2.45 -31.95
C GLY A 65 2.16 1.30 -30.94
N GLY A 66 0.98 0.85 -30.54
CA GLY A 66 0.80 -0.07 -29.42
C GLY A 66 1.58 -1.40 -29.50
N ARG A 67 1.69 -2.01 -30.67
CA ARG A 67 2.45 -3.28 -30.85
C ARG A 67 3.95 -3.07 -30.64
N THR A 68 4.49 -2.03 -31.25
CA THR A 68 5.94 -1.69 -31.14
C THR A 68 6.27 -1.27 -29.71
N PHE A 69 5.41 -0.46 -29.09
CA PHE A 69 5.57 -0.02 -27.72
C PHE A 69 5.60 -1.24 -26.77
N ARG A 70 4.59 -2.12 -26.81
CA ARG A 70 4.56 -3.36 -25.99
C ARG A 70 5.82 -4.19 -26.14
N ARG A 71 6.27 -4.44 -27.38
CA ARG A 71 7.47 -5.23 -27.63
C ARG A 71 8.73 -4.60 -27.03
N LYS A 72 8.90 -3.30 -27.15
CA LYS A 72 10.07 -2.57 -26.61
C LYS A 72 10.06 -2.49 -25.10
N THR A 73 8.89 -2.35 -24.48
CA THR A 73 8.71 -2.16 -23.03
C THR A 73 8.51 -3.47 -22.26
N ALA A 74 8.37 -4.61 -22.94
CA ALA A 74 8.12 -5.93 -22.34
C ALA A 74 9.11 -6.27 -21.21
N ARG A 75 10.40 -5.93 -21.40
CA ARG A 75 11.47 -6.15 -20.41
C ARG A 75 11.29 -5.39 -19.10
N PHE A 76 10.54 -4.29 -19.07
CA PHE A 76 10.32 -3.51 -17.86
C PHE A 76 9.30 -4.15 -16.93
N TRP A 77 8.53 -5.10 -17.44
CA TRP A 77 7.69 -5.95 -16.60
C TRP A 77 8.47 -7.00 -15.79
N GLU A 78 9.74 -7.20 -16.09
CA GLU A 78 10.61 -8.08 -15.28
C GLU A 78 11.14 -7.38 -14.03
N ILE A 79 11.06 -6.04 -13.97
CA ILE A 79 11.61 -5.24 -12.87
C ILE A 79 10.63 -5.22 -11.69
N TRP A 80 11.17 -5.43 -10.50
CA TRP A 80 10.47 -5.26 -9.23
C TRP A 80 10.96 -4.01 -8.51
N PRO A 81 10.21 -2.91 -8.52
CA PRO A 81 10.53 -1.75 -7.72
C PRO A 81 10.48 -2.12 -6.23
N MET A 82 11.60 -1.95 -5.53
CA MET A 82 11.71 -2.30 -4.12
C MET A 82 11.33 -1.13 -3.23
N PRO A 83 10.61 -1.38 -2.12
CA PRO A 83 10.27 -0.34 -1.16
C PRO A 83 11.53 0.20 -0.49
N PRO A 84 11.60 1.51 -0.24
CA PRO A 84 12.69 2.10 0.52
C PRO A 84 12.69 1.61 1.97
N LYS A 85 13.82 1.75 2.66
CA LYS A 85 13.88 1.68 4.12
C LYS A 85 13.74 3.10 4.65
N VAL A 86 12.73 3.35 5.49
CA VAL A 86 12.46 4.68 6.05
C VAL A 86 12.92 4.72 7.50
N GLU A 87 14.07 5.33 7.74
CA GLU A 87 14.69 5.41 9.06
C GLU A 87 14.25 6.63 9.87
N ALA A 88 13.84 7.70 9.19
CA ALA A 88 13.33 8.89 9.85
C ALA A 88 11.87 8.66 10.30
N PRO A 89 11.56 8.77 11.61
CA PRO A 89 10.20 8.60 12.09
C PRO A 89 9.27 9.65 11.50
N ARG A 90 8.05 9.25 11.22
CA ARG A 90 6.95 10.13 10.81
C ARG A 90 6.01 10.33 11.98
N ARG A 91 5.41 11.50 12.08
CA ARG A 91 4.42 11.77 13.12
C ARG A 91 3.17 10.91 12.92
N VAL A 92 2.66 10.86 11.70
CA VAL A 92 1.48 10.07 11.34
C VAL A 92 1.82 9.17 10.17
N VAL A 93 1.43 7.90 10.26
CA VAL A 93 1.47 6.94 9.16
C VAL A 93 0.07 6.37 8.94
N TYR A 94 -0.38 6.43 7.70
CA TYR A 94 -1.62 5.79 7.25
C TYR A 94 -1.26 4.42 6.68
N VAL A 95 -2.07 3.41 7.00
CA VAL A 95 -1.90 2.07 6.45
C VAL A 95 -3.22 1.54 5.91
N ASP A 96 -3.16 0.92 4.72
CA ASP A 96 -4.32 0.32 4.06
C ASP A 96 -3.87 -0.82 3.12
N GLY A 97 -4.81 -1.66 2.69
CA GLY A 97 -4.58 -2.77 1.79
C GLY A 97 -5.32 -2.63 0.45
N ILE A 98 -4.62 -2.79 -0.66
CA ILE A 98 -5.22 -2.87 -2.00
C ILE A 98 -5.32 -4.33 -2.43
N ARG A 99 -6.55 -4.85 -2.52
CA ARG A 99 -6.81 -6.22 -2.94
C ARG A 99 -6.79 -6.36 -4.47
N LEU A 100 -6.10 -7.37 -4.94
CA LEU A 100 -6.00 -7.75 -6.33
C LEU A 100 -6.79 -9.05 -6.59
N GLY A 101 -8.10 -8.91 -6.60
CA GLY A 101 -9.03 -10.04 -6.61
C GLY A 101 -8.99 -10.80 -5.27
N ARG A 102 -9.10 -12.13 -5.33
CA ARG A 102 -8.97 -13.01 -4.15
C ARG A 102 -7.55 -13.51 -3.92
N LYS A 103 -6.61 -13.16 -4.81
CA LYS A 103 -5.30 -13.81 -4.90
C LYS A 103 -4.22 -13.11 -4.08
N ALA A 104 -4.31 -11.80 -3.94
CA ALA A 104 -3.27 -11.02 -3.29
C ALA A 104 -3.81 -9.70 -2.73
N VAL A 105 -3.10 -9.17 -1.75
CA VAL A 105 -3.26 -7.83 -1.23
C VAL A 105 -1.89 -7.16 -1.18
N VAL A 106 -1.81 -5.92 -1.61
CA VAL A 106 -0.63 -5.08 -1.38
C VAL A 106 -0.94 -4.16 -0.21
N LEU A 107 -0.24 -4.37 0.90
CA LEU A 107 -0.28 -3.51 2.07
C LEU A 107 0.57 -2.27 1.78
N ILE A 108 0.07 -1.09 2.10
CA ILE A 108 0.71 0.18 1.79
C ILE A 108 0.76 1.04 3.04
N ALA A 109 1.90 1.69 3.28
CA ALA A 109 2.08 2.71 4.30
C ALA A 109 2.41 4.05 3.64
N SER A 110 1.80 5.14 4.10
CA SER A 110 1.99 6.50 3.59
C SER A 110 1.98 7.50 4.74
N ASP A 111 2.71 8.62 4.60
CA ASP A 111 2.60 9.76 5.51
C ASP A 111 1.53 10.78 5.08
N GLY A 112 0.81 10.48 4.00
CA GLY A 112 -0.21 11.33 3.40
C GLY A 112 0.28 12.07 2.16
N GLU A 113 1.57 12.28 2.01
CA GLU A 113 2.21 12.88 0.84
C GLU A 113 2.95 11.81 0.03
N ASN A 114 3.72 10.96 0.70
CA ASN A 114 4.56 9.95 0.10
C ASN A 114 4.16 8.54 0.53
N VAL A 115 4.44 7.57 -0.33
CA VAL A 115 4.40 6.15 0.01
C VAL A 115 5.71 5.78 0.71
N LEU A 116 5.62 5.38 1.96
CA LEU A 116 6.77 5.02 2.78
C LEU A 116 7.20 3.56 2.57
N GLY A 117 6.27 2.70 2.17
CA GLY A 117 6.55 1.30 1.90
C GLY A 117 5.31 0.54 1.45
N TRP A 118 5.55 -0.64 0.89
CA TRP A 118 4.50 -1.59 0.50
C TRP A 118 4.98 -3.02 0.69
N HIS A 119 4.03 -3.92 0.89
CA HIS A 119 4.31 -5.33 1.08
C HIS A 119 3.25 -6.19 0.40
N LEU A 120 3.69 -7.20 -0.34
CA LEU A 120 2.81 -8.14 -1.02
C LEU A 120 2.44 -9.28 -0.08
N ALA A 121 1.14 -9.58 0.05
CA ALA A 121 0.63 -10.62 0.92
C ALA A 121 -0.53 -11.38 0.27
N ARG A 122 -0.82 -12.59 0.75
CA ARG A 122 -2.08 -13.30 0.43
C ARG A 122 -3.25 -12.65 1.15
N THR A 123 -3.05 -12.34 2.43
CA THR A 123 -4.06 -11.76 3.30
C THR A 123 -3.44 -10.73 4.23
N GLU A 124 -4.26 -9.90 4.84
CA GLU A 124 -3.85 -8.88 5.81
C GLU A 124 -3.60 -9.48 7.20
N ASN A 125 -2.70 -10.47 7.30
CA ASN A 125 -2.34 -11.10 8.55
C ASN A 125 -1.25 -10.31 9.32
N SER A 126 -1.00 -10.69 10.57
CA SER A 126 -0.04 -9.97 11.42
C SER A 126 1.40 -10.05 10.93
N ARG A 127 1.81 -11.14 10.29
CA ARG A 127 3.17 -11.29 9.75
C ARG A 127 3.40 -10.36 8.58
N ALA A 128 2.42 -10.27 7.65
CA ALA A 128 2.49 -9.36 6.52
C ALA A 128 2.56 -7.89 6.96
N TRP A 129 1.74 -7.50 7.95
CA TRP A 129 1.82 -6.16 8.54
C TRP A 129 3.16 -5.90 9.23
N SER A 130 3.68 -6.87 10.01
CA SER A 130 5.01 -6.74 10.63
C SER A 130 6.12 -6.61 9.60
N ALA A 131 6.06 -7.34 8.48
CA ALA A 131 7.03 -7.23 7.40
C ALA A 131 7.04 -5.84 6.75
N LEU A 132 5.87 -5.23 6.51
CA LEU A 132 5.78 -3.84 6.06
C LEU A 132 6.38 -2.88 7.10
N MET A 133 5.94 -3.01 8.35
CA MET A 133 6.28 -2.09 9.44
C MET A 133 7.76 -2.13 9.83
N SER A 134 8.43 -3.29 9.72
CA SER A 134 9.84 -3.45 10.05
C SER A 134 10.79 -2.62 9.15
N ARG A 135 10.31 -2.14 8.01
CA ARG A 135 11.06 -1.28 7.08
C ARG A 135 10.85 0.21 7.30
N ILE A 136 9.99 0.58 8.22
CA ILE A 136 9.58 1.97 8.48
C ILE A 136 9.79 2.25 9.97
N ALA A 137 10.44 3.35 10.30
CA ALA A 137 10.58 3.81 11.68
C ALA A 137 9.20 4.02 12.33
N ALA A 138 9.06 3.61 13.58
CA ALA A 138 7.79 3.68 14.30
C ALA A 138 7.28 5.13 14.38
N PRO A 139 6.03 5.41 13.91
CA PRO A 139 5.42 6.73 14.02
C PRO A 139 4.84 6.96 15.42
N GLU A 140 4.50 8.22 15.73
CA GLU A 140 3.70 8.51 16.93
C GLU A 140 2.30 7.91 16.81
N VAL A 141 1.66 8.11 15.65
CA VAL A 141 0.28 7.67 15.41
C VAL A 141 0.18 6.90 14.10
N VAL A 142 -0.49 5.75 14.13
CA VAL A 142 -0.92 5.04 12.94
C VAL A 142 -2.42 5.15 12.74
N VAL A 143 -2.85 5.53 11.54
CA VAL A 143 -4.26 5.63 11.15
C VAL A 143 -4.61 4.49 10.20
N SER A 144 -5.69 3.77 10.48
CA SER A 144 -6.10 2.63 9.66
C SER A 144 -7.61 2.42 9.64
N ASP A 145 -8.07 1.62 8.68
CA ASP A 145 -9.43 1.07 8.66
C ASP A 145 -9.65 -0.04 9.70
N GLY A 146 -8.59 -0.52 10.37
CA GLY A 146 -8.57 -1.52 11.44
C GLY A 146 -8.13 -2.91 10.96
N GLY A 147 -8.43 -3.91 11.75
CA GLY A 147 -8.07 -5.31 11.51
C GLY A 147 -7.28 -5.91 12.68
N ASP A 148 -7.59 -7.17 13.01
CA ASP A 148 -6.93 -7.86 14.13
C ASP A 148 -5.46 -8.17 13.79
N GLY A 149 -5.16 -8.45 12.51
CA GLY A 149 -3.80 -8.67 12.02
C GLY A 149 -2.90 -7.46 12.24
N LEU A 150 -3.38 -6.26 11.86
CA LEU A 150 -2.67 -5.01 12.10
C LEU A 150 -2.49 -4.74 13.60
N ALA A 151 -3.56 -4.91 14.39
CA ALA A 151 -3.49 -4.68 15.83
C ALA A 151 -2.48 -5.59 16.54
N LYS A 152 -2.33 -6.84 16.08
CA LYS A 152 -1.31 -7.78 16.58
C LYS A 152 0.09 -7.36 16.14
N ALA A 153 0.27 -6.95 14.88
CA ALA A 153 1.55 -6.50 14.35
C ALA A 153 2.07 -5.24 15.08
N LEU A 154 1.19 -4.28 15.34
CA LEU A 154 1.52 -3.04 16.06
C LEU A 154 2.14 -3.32 17.43
N ARG A 155 1.55 -4.23 18.21
CA ARG A 155 2.09 -4.58 19.53
C ARG A 155 3.50 -5.16 19.48
N GLY A 156 3.84 -5.87 18.43
CA GLY A 156 5.16 -6.50 18.28
C GLY A 156 6.20 -5.61 17.61
N THR A 157 5.80 -4.81 16.63
CA THR A 157 6.74 -4.05 15.77
C THR A 157 6.84 -2.59 16.16
N TRP A 158 5.71 -1.93 16.52
CA TRP A 158 5.64 -0.53 16.92
C TRP A 158 4.94 -0.36 18.27
N PRO A 159 5.48 -0.92 19.38
CA PRO A 159 4.78 -0.99 20.68
C PRO A 159 4.45 0.39 21.27
N GLY A 160 5.22 1.43 20.93
CA GLY A 160 4.98 2.81 21.37
C GLY A 160 4.00 3.61 20.51
N THR A 161 3.63 3.10 19.35
CA THR A 161 2.78 3.83 18.41
C THR A 161 1.31 3.81 18.85
N ARG A 162 0.69 4.98 18.91
CA ARG A 162 -0.73 5.13 19.21
C ARG A 162 -1.57 4.82 17.95
N ARG A 163 -2.67 4.13 18.13
CA ARG A 163 -3.54 3.73 17.01
C ARG A 163 -4.77 4.62 16.95
N GLN A 164 -5.01 5.24 15.79
CA GLN A 164 -6.27 5.88 15.45
C GLN A 164 -7.06 5.00 14.47
N ARG A 165 -8.22 4.56 14.87
CA ARG A 165 -9.21 3.96 13.97
C ARG A 165 -9.89 5.04 13.14
N CYS A 166 -9.93 4.90 11.83
CA CYS A 166 -10.69 5.78 10.98
C CYS A 166 -12.15 5.83 11.43
N VAL A 167 -12.62 6.99 11.87
CA VAL A 167 -14.00 7.17 12.38
C VAL A 167 -15.05 6.90 11.29
N PHE A 168 -14.73 7.20 10.03
CA PHE A 168 -15.62 6.89 8.91
C PHE A 168 -15.79 5.37 8.72
N HIS A 169 -14.72 4.60 8.87
CA HIS A 169 -14.79 3.13 8.82
C HIS A 169 -15.51 2.55 10.04
N ALA A 170 -15.34 3.13 11.23
CA ALA A 170 -16.11 2.75 12.40
C ALA A 170 -17.62 2.98 12.18
N PHE A 171 -18.01 4.16 11.69
CA PHE A 171 -19.37 4.46 11.26
C PHE A 171 -19.87 3.46 10.20
N SER A 172 -19.10 3.25 9.13
CA SER A 172 -19.48 2.38 8.01
C SER A 172 -19.70 0.94 8.44
N GLN A 173 -18.93 0.47 9.43
CA GLN A 173 -19.08 -0.86 10.01
C GLN A 173 -20.43 -1.00 10.75
N VAL A 174 -20.83 -0.01 11.55
CA VAL A 174 -22.14 0.00 12.19
C VAL A 174 -23.26 0.05 11.14
N ARG A 175 -23.15 0.96 10.16
CA ARG A 175 -24.12 1.10 9.07
C ARG A 175 -24.34 -0.21 8.30
N ARG A 176 -23.31 -1.05 8.13
CA ARG A 176 -23.45 -2.37 7.49
C ARG A 176 -24.43 -3.28 8.22
N TYR A 177 -24.47 -3.20 9.54
CA TYR A 177 -25.32 -4.05 10.37
C TYR A 177 -26.68 -3.43 10.68
N THR A 178 -26.75 -2.13 10.92
CA THR A 178 -28.00 -1.41 11.20
C THR A 178 -28.79 -1.05 9.96
N THR A 179 -28.13 -0.95 8.78
CA THR A 179 -28.61 -0.31 7.54
C THR A 179 -28.79 1.21 7.72
N THR A 180 -29.25 1.90 6.67
CA THR A 180 -29.57 3.34 6.72
C THR A 180 -30.99 3.62 7.24
N ARG A 181 -31.82 2.58 7.33
CA ARG A 181 -33.20 2.62 7.84
C ARG A 181 -33.42 1.46 8.82
N PRO A 182 -32.91 1.57 10.03
CA PRO A 182 -33.08 0.53 11.04
C PRO A 182 -34.55 0.30 11.38
N ARG A 183 -34.95 -0.96 11.55
CA ARG A 183 -36.34 -1.33 11.85
C ARG A 183 -36.68 -1.28 13.34
N THR A 184 -35.66 -1.36 14.20
CA THR A 184 -35.82 -1.33 15.65
C THR A 184 -35.36 0.01 16.21
N GLN A 185 -35.94 0.41 17.34
CA GLN A 185 -35.51 1.63 18.04
C GLN A 185 -34.04 1.53 18.47
N ALA A 186 -33.64 0.37 19.05
CA ALA A 186 -32.23 0.12 19.39
C ALA A 186 -31.29 0.30 18.21
N GLY A 187 -31.68 -0.19 17.02
CA GLY A 187 -30.90 -0.02 15.80
C GLY A 187 -30.84 1.44 15.32
N ALA A 188 -31.94 2.19 15.42
CA ALA A 188 -31.99 3.59 15.05
C ALA A 188 -31.10 4.46 15.96
N GLU A 189 -31.16 4.23 17.25
CA GLU A 189 -30.30 4.91 18.24
C GLU A 189 -28.82 4.59 18.02
N LEU A 190 -28.44 3.30 17.81
CA LEU A 190 -27.06 2.91 17.53
C LEU A 190 -26.54 3.51 16.24
N TYR A 191 -27.38 3.56 15.19
CA TYR A 191 -27.03 4.23 13.94
C TYR A 191 -26.81 5.73 14.14
N GLY A 192 -27.66 6.39 14.95
CA GLY A 192 -27.50 7.79 15.33
C GLY A 192 -26.19 8.05 16.07
N LEU A 193 -25.84 7.21 17.05
CA LEU A 193 -24.57 7.27 17.75
C LEU A 193 -23.38 7.11 16.79
N ALA A 194 -23.45 6.10 15.91
CA ALA A 194 -22.37 5.90 14.93
C ALA A 194 -22.23 7.10 13.97
N ARG A 195 -23.33 7.71 13.55
CA ARG A 195 -23.31 8.90 12.72
C ARG A 195 -22.71 10.10 13.43
N ALA A 196 -22.97 10.26 14.72
CA ALA A 196 -22.43 11.34 15.54
C ALA A 196 -20.90 11.30 15.64
N LEU A 197 -20.25 10.12 15.50
CA LEU A 197 -18.79 10.01 15.44
C LEU A 197 -18.16 10.93 14.40
N LEU A 198 -18.84 11.18 13.29
CA LEU A 198 -18.29 11.94 12.16
C LEU A 198 -18.16 13.45 12.45
N SER A 199 -18.79 13.93 13.50
CA SER A 199 -18.80 15.35 13.89
C SER A 199 -18.07 15.66 15.21
N ILE A 200 -17.48 14.66 15.86
CA ILE A 200 -16.77 14.85 17.11
C ILE A 200 -15.43 15.54 16.83
N THR A 201 -15.21 16.68 17.49
CA THR A 201 -14.02 17.51 17.31
C THR A 201 -13.33 17.86 18.64
N THR A 202 -13.96 17.60 19.77
CA THR A 202 -13.45 17.91 21.10
C THR A 202 -13.49 16.72 22.05
N LEU A 203 -12.62 16.70 23.05
CA LEU A 203 -12.63 15.68 24.11
C LEU A 203 -13.96 15.65 24.88
N LYS A 204 -14.58 16.80 25.11
CA LYS A 204 -15.87 16.88 25.79
C LYS A 204 -16.97 16.18 25.01
N GLU A 205 -16.99 16.36 23.69
CA GLU A 205 -17.92 15.66 22.79
C GLU A 205 -17.63 14.15 22.77
N ALA A 206 -16.35 13.74 22.69
CA ALA A 206 -15.94 12.35 22.72
C ALA A 206 -16.39 11.66 24.01
N ASP A 207 -16.20 12.31 25.13
CA ASP A 207 -16.61 11.83 26.46
C ASP A 207 -18.13 11.71 26.58
N GLY A 208 -18.86 12.71 26.10
CA GLY A 208 -20.34 12.67 25.99
C GLY A 208 -20.79 11.51 25.13
N TRP A 209 -20.14 11.28 23.99
CA TRP A 209 -20.45 10.18 23.09
C TRP A 209 -20.19 8.80 23.75
N VAL A 210 -19.07 8.63 24.45
CA VAL A 210 -18.76 7.38 25.18
C VAL A 210 -19.83 7.10 26.21
N ARG A 211 -20.24 8.12 27.01
CA ARG A 211 -21.33 7.96 27.97
C ARG A 211 -22.65 7.56 27.29
N SER A 212 -22.95 8.14 26.15
CA SER A 212 -24.16 7.79 25.38
C SER A 212 -24.12 6.35 24.85
N LEU A 213 -22.96 5.85 24.39
CA LEU A 213 -22.79 4.47 23.98
C LEU A 213 -22.95 3.49 25.15
N LEU A 214 -22.43 3.82 26.32
CA LEU A 214 -22.56 3.00 27.53
C LEU A 214 -24.03 2.96 27.98
N ALA A 215 -24.70 4.11 28.09
CA ALA A 215 -26.11 4.19 28.43
C ALA A 215 -27.01 3.44 27.44
N TRP A 216 -26.72 3.53 26.14
CA TRP A 216 -27.39 2.74 25.11
C TRP A 216 -27.18 1.25 25.34
N SER A 217 -25.95 0.84 25.62
CA SER A 217 -25.58 -0.57 25.83
C SER A 217 -26.30 -1.16 27.05
N GLU A 218 -26.41 -0.41 28.12
CA GLU A 218 -27.13 -0.79 29.35
C GLU A 218 -28.64 -0.87 29.10
N ARG A 219 -29.25 0.17 28.49
CA ARG A 219 -30.67 0.18 28.18
C ARG A 219 -31.12 -0.99 27.34
N TRP A 220 -30.34 -1.40 26.38
CA TRP A 220 -30.70 -2.44 25.39
C TRP A 220 -30.11 -3.82 25.71
N ASP A 221 -29.47 -4.01 26.85
CA ASP A 221 -28.75 -5.26 27.17
C ASP A 221 -29.68 -6.48 27.16
N ALA A 222 -30.84 -6.39 27.81
CA ALA A 222 -31.84 -7.48 27.81
C ALA A 222 -32.33 -7.80 26.40
N PHE A 223 -32.67 -6.76 25.60
CA PHE A 223 -33.09 -6.92 24.19
C PHE A 223 -31.99 -7.56 23.33
N LEU A 224 -30.74 -7.16 23.49
CA LEU A 224 -29.62 -7.70 22.73
C LEU A 224 -29.25 -9.13 23.12
N SER A 225 -29.66 -9.57 24.32
CA SER A 225 -29.44 -10.91 24.87
C SER A 225 -30.55 -11.90 24.55
N GLU A 226 -31.63 -11.45 23.89
CA GLU A 226 -32.72 -12.32 23.45
C GLU A 226 -32.20 -13.44 22.54
N THR A 227 -32.59 -14.67 22.83
CA THR A 227 -32.23 -15.86 22.06
C THR A 227 -33.45 -16.54 21.47
N SER A 228 -33.30 -17.15 20.31
CA SER A 228 -34.27 -18.04 19.70
C SER A 228 -33.58 -19.30 19.19
N VAL A 229 -34.34 -20.37 19.05
CA VAL A 229 -33.85 -21.63 18.46
C VAL A 229 -34.10 -21.55 16.95
N GLY A 230 -33.04 -21.66 16.14
CA GLY A 230 -33.15 -21.69 14.70
C GLY A 230 -33.72 -23.00 14.14
N GLU A 231 -33.98 -23.06 12.85
CA GLU A 231 -34.49 -24.28 12.18
C GLU A 231 -33.51 -25.47 12.31
N ASP A 232 -32.23 -25.19 12.52
CA ASP A 232 -31.16 -26.16 12.77
C ASP A 232 -31.09 -26.64 14.22
N GLY A 233 -32.05 -26.25 15.09
CA GLY A 233 -32.12 -26.58 16.49
C GLY A 233 -31.08 -25.88 17.37
N ARG A 234 -30.28 -24.95 16.86
CA ARG A 234 -29.23 -24.23 17.60
C ARG A 234 -29.75 -22.92 18.18
N PRO A 235 -29.42 -22.60 19.44
CA PRO A 235 -29.74 -21.30 20.00
C PRO A 235 -28.87 -20.21 19.35
N GLY A 236 -29.48 -19.10 18.93
CA GLY A 236 -28.82 -17.95 18.38
C GLY A 236 -29.41 -16.64 18.90
N LEU A 237 -28.64 -15.55 18.84
CA LEU A 237 -29.14 -14.24 19.24
C LEU A 237 -30.13 -13.71 18.20
N VAL A 238 -31.33 -13.31 18.65
CA VAL A 238 -32.35 -12.68 17.80
C VAL A 238 -31.82 -11.40 17.15
N HIS A 239 -31.08 -10.63 17.94
CA HIS A 239 -30.54 -9.33 17.54
C HIS A 239 -29.03 -9.37 17.24
N GLU A 240 -28.51 -10.50 16.73
CA GLU A 240 -27.10 -10.73 16.45
C GLU A 240 -26.44 -9.59 15.65
N ARG A 241 -27.17 -9.01 14.68
CA ARG A 241 -26.66 -7.91 13.86
C ARG A 241 -26.32 -6.68 14.71
N LEU A 242 -27.16 -6.32 15.67
CA LEU A 242 -26.88 -5.18 16.56
C LEU A 242 -25.72 -5.48 17.52
N VAL A 243 -25.61 -6.69 17.99
CA VAL A 243 -24.46 -7.15 18.78
C VAL A 243 -23.17 -7.05 17.96
N LYS A 244 -23.19 -7.49 16.70
CA LYS A 244 -22.06 -7.35 15.76
C LYS A 244 -21.74 -5.89 15.43
N ALA A 245 -22.71 -4.98 15.47
CA ALA A 245 -22.47 -3.56 15.32
C ALA A 245 -21.84 -2.90 16.55
N ARG A 246 -22.33 -3.23 17.77
CA ARG A 246 -21.87 -2.67 19.05
C ARG A 246 -20.45 -3.11 19.41
N ARG A 247 -20.15 -4.42 19.30
CA ARG A 247 -18.88 -5.01 19.76
C ARG A 247 -17.61 -4.27 19.29
N PRO A 248 -17.48 -3.94 18.01
CA PRO A 248 -16.29 -3.21 17.53
C PRO A 248 -16.17 -1.82 18.15
N LEU A 249 -17.26 -1.08 18.33
CA LEU A 249 -17.23 0.23 18.96
C LEU A 249 -16.74 0.14 20.42
N ALA A 250 -17.29 -0.77 21.20
CA ALA A 250 -16.88 -1.00 22.58
C ALA A 250 -15.39 -1.38 22.67
N ARG A 251 -14.91 -2.27 21.79
CA ARG A 251 -13.48 -2.64 21.73
C ARG A 251 -12.57 -1.45 21.40
N LEU A 252 -13.00 -0.56 20.50
CA LEU A 252 -12.23 0.61 20.12
C LEU A 252 -12.16 1.64 21.24
N VAL A 253 -13.26 1.85 21.96
CA VAL A 253 -13.30 2.72 23.15
C VAL A 253 -12.36 2.15 24.22
N ASN A 254 -12.50 0.89 24.58
CA ASN A 254 -11.67 0.23 25.60
C ASN A 254 -10.17 0.23 25.24
N ALA A 255 -9.84 0.16 23.95
CA ALA A 255 -8.48 0.20 23.45
C ALA A 255 -7.93 1.63 23.29
N GLY A 256 -8.72 2.68 23.58
CA GLY A 256 -8.34 4.07 23.37
C GLY A 256 -7.99 4.40 21.91
N ALA A 257 -8.58 3.67 20.95
CA ALA A 257 -8.18 3.76 19.53
C ALA A 257 -9.16 4.56 18.66
N LEU A 258 -10.24 5.09 19.24
CA LEU A 258 -11.28 5.80 18.49
C LEU A 258 -11.07 7.31 18.49
N PHE A 259 -10.51 7.86 19.55
CA PHE A 259 -10.36 9.30 19.75
C PHE A 259 -8.90 9.71 20.00
N THR A 260 -7.94 8.95 19.50
CA THR A 260 -6.50 9.26 19.58
C THR A 260 -6.19 10.63 18.96
N TYR A 261 -6.94 11.04 17.93
CA TYR A 261 -6.80 12.35 17.29
C TYR A 261 -7.16 13.55 18.19
N LEU A 262 -7.75 13.31 19.37
CA LEU A 262 -8.08 14.32 20.37
C LEU A 262 -7.16 14.24 21.60
N ASP A 263 -6.18 13.34 21.65
CA ASP A 263 -5.28 13.16 22.80
C ASP A 263 -4.46 14.43 23.03
N PRO A 264 -4.59 15.09 24.20
CA PRO A 264 -3.90 16.36 24.48
C PRO A 264 -2.38 16.24 24.39
N GLY A 265 -1.83 15.07 24.74
CA GLY A 265 -0.39 14.82 24.65
C GLY A 265 0.12 14.78 23.21
N LEU A 266 -0.71 14.31 22.30
CA LEU A 266 -0.35 14.14 20.88
C LEU A 266 -0.67 15.36 20.02
N VAL A 267 -1.72 16.12 20.32
CA VAL A 267 -2.12 17.28 19.51
C VAL A 267 -1.31 18.55 19.76
N ARG A 268 -0.36 18.55 20.72
CA ARG A 268 0.53 19.69 21.01
C ARG A 268 1.29 20.15 19.75
N ASP A 269 1.76 19.21 18.96
CA ASP A 269 2.54 19.45 17.75
C ASP A 269 1.67 19.60 16.50
N GLY A 270 0.38 19.91 16.69
CA GLY A 270 -0.59 20.16 15.64
C GLY A 270 -1.72 19.12 15.58
N PRO A 271 -2.72 19.32 14.71
CA PRO A 271 -3.87 18.43 14.60
C PRO A 271 -3.49 17.03 14.13
N LEU A 272 -4.25 16.04 14.59
CA LEU A 272 -4.15 14.65 14.12
C LEU A 272 -5.39 14.28 13.30
N PRO A 273 -5.24 13.40 12.31
CA PRO A 273 -6.36 12.97 11.47
C PRO A 273 -7.27 11.98 12.20
N ALA A 274 -8.57 12.21 12.13
CA ALA A 274 -9.61 11.29 12.59
C ALA A 274 -9.90 10.16 11.57
N THR A 275 -9.52 10.37 10.31
CA THR A 275 -9.88 9.49 9.18
C THR A 275 -8.67 9.09 8.35
N SER A 276 -8.81 8.02 7.56
CA SER A 276 -7.82 7.56 6.57
C SER A 276 -7.98 8.21 5.19
N ASN A 277 -8.74 9.31 5.08
CA ASN A 277 -9.04 9.94 3.80
C ASN A 277 -7.79 10.33 3.00
N SER A 278 -6.69 10.67 3.67
CA SER A 278 -5.42 11.04 3.03
C SER A 278 -4.89 9.91 2.14
N ILE A 279 -4.86 8.68 2.64
CA ILE A 279 -4.40 7.53 1.84
C ILE A 279 -5.47 7.06 0.86
N GLU A 280 -6.76 7.05 1.27
CA GLU A 280 -7.87 6.54 0.45
C GLU A 280 -8.17 7.43 -0.75
N GLY A 281 -8.21 8.75 -0.56
CA GLY A 281 -8.42 9.76 -1.60
C GLY A 281 -7.14 10.11 -2.37
N GLY A 282 -5.97 9.82 -1.78
CA GLY A 282 -4.65 10.02 -2.36
C GLY A 282 -4.17 8.84 -3.21
N VAL A 283 -3.16 8.15 -2.71
CA VAL A 283 -2.47 7.04 -3.42
C VAL A 283 -3.43 5.91 -3.79
N ASN A 284 -4.33 5.52 -2.90
CA ASN A 284 -5.26 4.41 -3.17
C ASN A 284 -6.28 4.75 -4.26
N ALA A 285 -6.71 6.01 -4.36
CA ALA A 285 -7.58 6.45 -5.46
C ALA A 285 -6.84 6.37 -6.80
N GLN A 286 -5.57 6.77 -6.85
CA GLN A 286 -4.72 6.67 -8.04
C GLN A 286 -4.49 5.21 -8.42
N LEU A 287 -4.19 4.34 -7.46
CA LEU A 287 -4.03 2.89 -7.67
C LEU A 287 -5.29 2.27 -8.26
N ARG A 288 -6.46 2.58 -7.70
CA ARG A 288 -7.73 2.07 -8.22
C ARG A 288 -8.03 2.60 -9.62
N ALA A 289 -7.69 3.84 -9.93
CA ALA A 289 -7.83 4.41 -11.28
C ALA A 289 -6.90 3.70 -12.26
N MET A 290 -5.61 3.59 -11.96
CA MET A 290 -4.62 2.89 -12.78
C MET A 290 -5.04 1.44 -13.06
N LEU A 291 -5.49 0.70 -12.03
CA LEU A 291 -5.93 -0.69 -12.19
C LEU A 291 -7.19 -0.83 -13.06
N ARG A 292 -8.09 0.17 -13.06
CA ARG A 292 -9.26 0.22 -13.97
C ARG A 292 -8.82 0.50 -15.40
N ASP A 293 -7.92 1.46 -15.60
CA ASP A 293 -7.43 1.84 -16.91
C ASP A 293 -6.63 0.71 -17.56
N HIS A 294 -5.96 -0.11 -16.73
CA HIS A 294 -5.15 -1.26 -17.15
C HIS A 294 -5.78 -2.64 -16.82
N ARG A 295 -7.11 -2.74 -16.83
CA ARG A 295 -7.85 -3.97 -16.45
C ARG A 295 -7.49 -5.24 -17.24
N GLY A 296 -6.89 -5.11 -18.41
CA GLY A 296 -6.43 -6.20 -19.26
C GLY A 296 -5.05 -6.79 -18.89
N LEU A 297 -4.37 -6.26 -17.88
CA LEU A 297 -3.10 -6.82 -17.41
C LEU A 297 -3.31 -8.13 -16.64
N SER A 298 -2.34 -9.06 -16.77
CA SER A 298 -2.25 -10.24 -15.91
C SER A 298 -2.12 -9.83 -14.43
N VAL A 299 -2.42 -10.77 -13.51
CA VAL A 299 -2.30 -10.50 -12.07
C VAL A 299 -0.90 -10.04 -11.70
N GLU A 300 0.14 -10.72 -12.20
CA GLU A 300 1.54 -10.35 -11.99
C GLU A 300 1.84 -8.93 -12.46
N ARG A 301 1.44 -8.56 -13.68
CA ARG A 301 1.64 -7.20 -14.20
C ARG A 301 0.85 -6.16 -13.42
N ARG A 302 -0.32 -6.49 -12.91
CA ARG A 302 -1.09 -5.62 -12.01
C ARG A 302 -0.37 -5.41 -10.68
N LEU A 303 0.26 -6.46 -10.13
CA LEU A 303 1.11 -6.34 -8.94
C LEU A 303 2.29 -5.41 -9.18
N LYS A 304 3.04 -5.64 -10.28
CA LYS A 304 4.17 -4.79 -10.67
C LYS A 304 3.74 -3.35 -10.97
N ALA A 305 2.56 -3.16 -11.55
CA ALA A 305 1.99 -1.81 -11.75
C ALA A 305 1.73 -1.09 -10.42
N VAL A 306 1.18 -1.79 -9.42
CA VAL A 306 1.02 -1.25 -8.05
C VAL A 306 2.38 -0.89 -7.46
N PHE A 307 3.38 -1.76 -7.57
CA PHE A 307 4.74 -1.50 -7.08
C PHE A 307 5.36 -0.28 -7.76
N TRP A 308 5.20 -0.14 -9.07
CA TRP A 308 5.68 1.03 -9.81
C TRP A 308 5.02 2.32 -9.34
N LEU A 309 3.70 2.32 -9.15
CA LEU A 309 3.01 3.51 -8.64
C LEU A 309 3.49 3.85 -7.23
N CYS A 310 3.57 2.87 -6.33
CA CYS A 310 4.08 3.08 -4.98
C CYS A 310 5.51 3.63 -5.01
N TYR A 311 6.39 3.07 -5.85
CA TYR A 311 7.76 3.52 -5.99
C TYR A 311 7.88 4.96 -6.49
N MET A 312 7.10 5.32 -7.50
CA MET A 312 7.11 6.67 -8.06
C MET A 312 6.50 7.72 -7.12
N HIS A 313 5.76 7.28 -6.10
CA HIS A 313 5.24 8.14 -5.03
C HIS A 313 6.02 8.00 -3.72
N SER A 314 7.14 7.26 -3.71
CA SER A 314 8.03 7.22 -2.55
C SER A 314 8.91 8.48 -2.48
N PRO A 315 9.47 8.82 -1.31
CA PRO A 315 10.46 9.87 -1.22
C PRO A 315 11.65 9.56 -2.14
N ASP A 316 12.06 10.52 -2.95
CA ASP A 316 13.27 10.49 -3.79
C ASP A 316 13.42 9.23 -4.68
N PRO A 317 12.46 8.93 -5.57
CA PRO A 317 12.60 7.82 -6.51
C PRO A 317 13.81 8.03 -7.43
N LEU A 318 14.60 6.97 -7.62
CA LEU A 318 15.81 7.02 -8.43
C LEU A 318 15.51 7.35 -9.89
N PRO A 319 16.42 8.05 -10.59
CA PRO A 319 16.31 8.26 -12.03
C PRO A 319 16.25 6.92 -12.80
N ALA A 320 15.54 6.90 -13.93
CA ALA A 320 15.30 5.69 -14.73
C ALA A 320 16.58 4.90 -15.09
N ALA A 321 17.69 5.58 -15.34
CA ALA A 321 18.98 4.95 -15.64
C ALA A 321 19.52 4.17 -14.43
N GLU A 322 19.30 4.66 -13.23
CA GLU A 322 19.74 4.03 -12.00
C GLU A 322 18.81 2.90 -11.59
N VAL A 323 17.51 3.07 -11.73
CA VAL A 323 16.52 2.00 -11.56
C VAL A 323 16.90 0.77 -12.38
N LEU A 324 17.23 0.96 -13.67
CA LEU A 324 17.64 -0.14 -14.55
C LEU A 324 18.93 -0.84 -14.10
N ARG A 325 19.74 -0.18 -13.28
CA ARG A 325 21.00 -0.72 -12.78
C ARG A 325 20.85 -1.49 -11.47
N VAL A 326 19.98 -1.03 -10.57
CA VAL A 326 19.94 -1.51 -9.18
C VAL A 326 18.70 -2.31 -8.81
N MET A 327 17.56 -2.12 -9.52
CA MET A 327 16.34 -2.83 -9.16
C MET A 327 16.41 -4.30 -9.58
N PRO A 328 15.94 -5.21 -8.73
CA PRO A 328 15.89 -6.64 -9.05
C PRO A 328 14.91 -6.91 -10.19
N THR A 329 15.20 -7.99 -10.91
CA THR A 329 14.37 -8.52 -11.98
C THR A 329 13.88 -9.92 -11.62
N ASP A 330 12.86 -10.44 -12.31
CA ASP A 330 12.39 -11.81 -12.16
C ASP A 330 13.55 -12.80 -12.19
N ARG A 331 14.48 -12.61 -13.11
CA ARG A 331 15.66 -13.46 -13.23
C ARG A 331 16.57 -13.38 -12.00
N SER A 332 16.92 -12.17 -11.54
CA SER A 332 17.82 -12.01 -10.39
C SER A 332 17.22 -12.56 -9.09
N ILE A 333 15.89 -12.45 -8.96
CA ILE A 333 15.19 -13.00 -7.82
C ILE A 333 15.16 -14.53 -7.90
N ALA A 334 14.86 -15.11 -9.07
CA ALA A 334 14.89 -16.55 -9.29
C ALA A 334 16.29 -17.15 -9.00
N GLU A 335 17.35 -16.45 -9.39
CA GLU A 335 18.73 -16.86 -9.09
C GLU A 335 19.02 -16.88 -7.57
N VAL A 336 18.46 -15.94 -6.79
CA VAL A 336 18.56 -15.94 -5.33
C VAL A 336 17.85 -17.15 -4.73
N TYR A 337 16.64 -17.43 -5.19
CA TYR A 337 15.86 -18.59 -4.72
C TYR A 337 16.53 -19.92 -5.03
N GLY A 338 17.03 -20.10 -6.26
CA GLY A 338 17.75 -21.31 -6.63
C GLY A 338 18.93 -21.58 -5.68
N ARG A 339 19.69 -20.53 -5.34
CA ARG A 339 20.80 -20.65 -4.39
C ARG A 339 20.35 -20.93 -2.95
N MET A 340 19.17 -20.51 -2.55
CA MET A 340 18.61 -20.78 -1.22
C MET A 340 18.10 -22.21 -1.12
N ASP A 341 17.42 -22.72 -2.15
CA ASP A 341 16.96 -24.11 -2.22
C ASP A 341 18.13 -25.09 -2.17
N GLU A 342 19.23 -24.80 -2.87
CA GLU A 342 20.48 -25.60 -2.81
C GLU A 342 21.09 -25.68 -1.41
N ARG A 343 20.84 -24.68 -0.56
CA ARG A 343 21.34 -24.64 0.83
C ARG A 343 20.36 -25.22 1.87
N GLY A 344 19.22 -25.78 1.42
CA GLY A 344 18.23 -26.39 2.30
C GLY A 344 17.50 -25.42 3.22
N GLY A 345 17.47 -24.14 2.88
CA GLY A 345 16.90 -23.10 3.72
C GLY A 345 15.78 -22.31 3.04
N LEU A 346 14.63 -22.41 3.61
CA LEU A 346 13.41 -21.64 3.41
C LEU A 346 12.46 -22.17 2.33
N GLU A 347 11.32 -22.64 2.80
CA GLU A 347 10.12 -22.93 2.02
C GLU A 347 9.68 -21.72 1.18
N GLY A 348 10.32 -21.48 0.05
CA GLY A 348 9.86 -20.67 -1.08
C GLY A 348 9.35 -19.23 -0.83
N THR A 349 9.63 -18.62 0.34
CA THR A 349 9.25 -17.23 0.63
C THR A 349 10.45 -16.30 0.56
N ILE A 350 10.29 -15.11 -0.04
CA ILE A 350 11.28 -14.05 0.10
C ILE A 350 11.25 -13.59 1.57
N PRO A 351 12.40 -13.62 2.30
CA PRO A 351 12.45 -13.19 3.70
C PRO A 351 11.90 -11.77 3.92
N GLU A 352 12.10 -10.89 2.93
CA GLU A 352 11.62 -9.50 2.92
C GLU A 352 10.13 -9.37 2.65
N TRP A 353 9.48 -10.41 2.11
CA TRP A 353 8.05 -10.42 1.81
C TRP A 353 7.23 -11.24 2.82
N GLY A 354 7.91 -11.79 3.84
CA GLY A 354 7.26 -12.63 4.86
C GLY A 354 6.64 -13.90 4.26
N ASP A 355 5.72 -14.53 4.96
CA ASP A 355 4.99 -15.73 4.50
C ASP A 355 3.99 -15.44 3.40
N ALA A 356 4.08 -14.31 2.78
CA ALA A 356 2.94 -13.75 2.11
C ALA A 356 2.64 -14.43 0.79
N ILE A 357 3.65 -14.67 -0.04
CA ILE A 357 3.50 -15.33 -1.34
C ILE A 357 4.73 -16.17 -1.61
N VAL A 358 4.53 -17.40 -1.99
CA VAL A 358 5.61 -18.25 -2.48
C VAL A 358 6.01 -17.76 -3.87
N TRP A 359 7.29 -17.45 -4.07
CA TRP A 359 7.80 -16.90 -5.33
C TRP A 359 7.44 -17.76 -6.53
N THR A 360 7.54 -19.09 -6.40
CA THR A 360 7.17 -20.05 -7.44
C THR A 360 5.69 -19.95 -7.86
N GLU A 361 4.80 -19.58 -6.94
CA GLU A 361 3.37 -19.39 -7.23
C GLU A 361 3.09 -18.11 -8.02
N LEU A 362 3.94 -17.10 -7.94
CA LEU A 362 3.83 -15.88 -8.75
C LEU A 362 4.18 -16.12 -10.22
N HIS A 363 5.05 -17.09 -10.51
CA HIS A 363 5.67 -17.29 -11.81
C HIS A 363 5.24 -18.58 -12.53
N VAL A 364 4.34 -19.38 -11.96
CA VAL A 364 3.74 -20.50 -12.72
C VAL A 364 2.82 -19.96 -13.81
N SER A 365 2.98 -20.47 -15.01
CA SER A 365 2.11 -20.17 -16.16
C SER A 365 0.68 -20.67 -15.98
N GLU A 366 0.44 -21.58 -15.04
CA GLU A 366 -0.88 -22.06 -14.67
C GLU A 366 -1.64 -21.07 -13.79
N PRO A 367 -2.98 -21.03 -13.86
CA PRO A 367 -3.77 -20.19 -12.98
C PRO A 367 -3.45 -20.54 -11.51
N TYR A 368 -3.20 -19.53 -10.71
CA TYR A 368 -2.94 -19.67 -9.29
C TYR A 368 -3.92 -20.64 -8.63
N ARG A 369 -3.42 -21.56 -7.81
CA ARG A 369 -4.27 -22.51 -7.08
C ARG A 369 -5.35 -21.75 -6.32
N MET A 370 -6.58 -22.25 -6.42
CA MET A 370 -7.78 -21.63 -5.82
C MET A 370 -7.86 -21.82 -4.30
N ASP A 371 -6.91 -22.54 -3.72
CA ASP A 371 -6.77 -22.88 -2.31
C ASP A 371 -6.03 -21.82 -1.45
N TRP A 372 -6.06 -20.60 -1.92
CA TRP A 372 -5.55 -19.43 -1.22
C TRP A 372 -6.61 -18.73 -0.32
N ASP A 373 -7.68 -19.43 -0.01
CA ASP A 373 -8.75 -18.92 0.87
C ASP A 373 -8.41 -19.04 2.36
#